data_321afb762588c007c9e025ec7db89076
#
_entry.id   321afb762588c007c9e025ec7db89076
#
_cell.length_a   1.000
_cell.length_b   1.000
_cell.length_c   1.000
_cell.angle_alpha   90.00
_cell.angle_beta   90.00
_cell.angle_gamma   90.00
#
_symmetry.space_group_name_H-M   'P 1'
#
loop_
_entity.id
_entity.type
_entity.pdbx_description
1 polymer ?
#
loop_
_entity_poly.entity_id
_entity_poly.type
_entity_poly.pdbx_seq_one_letter_code
_entity_poly.pdbx_strand_id
1 'polypeptide(L)'
;MSIKIENLTYVYMPKTPFEKKALDNVSLEIEDGEFLAVIGHTGSGKSTLIQHLNGLLKRASGKIYVDGTDITDKDTKLVDIRKKVGLVFQYPEYQLFEETIAKDIAYGPTNLGLNEDEILRRVKKSMEMVGLDYDEYKDISPFELSGGQKRRVAIAGVIAMEPNVLILDEPTAGLDPAGRDDILEQIKFLHEKYNMTIILVSHSMEDVGKLAEKIIVMNDGHIELQGKPKEVFREIDTLERIGLAVPQVTYLMRALKRKGFNVSEDIFTVEKAKSELLNILLKNK
;
A
#
# COMPACT_ATOMS: atom_id res chain seq x y z
N MET A 1 1.10 12.76 -10.10
CA MET A 1 1.91 13.28 -8.97
C MET A 1 3.01 12.29 -8.66
N SER A 2 4.27 12.70 -8.72
CA SER A 2 5.43 11.81 -8.46
C SER A 2 5.99 12.02 -7.06
N ILE A 3 6.59 10.98 -6.50
CA ILE A 3 7.36 11.05 -5.26
C ILE A 3 8.80 10.67 -5.58
N LYS A 4 9.76 11.49 -5.13
CA LYS A 4 11.18 11.21 -5.26
C LYS A 4 11.88 11.32 -3.91
N ILE A 5 12.67 10.30 -3.60
CA ILE A 5 13.47 10.21 -2.37
C ILE A 5 14.94 10.18 -2.78
N GLU A 6 15.76 11.01 -2.14
CA GLU A 6 17.19 11.11 -2.38
C GLU A 6 17.96 10.93 -1.08
N ASN A 7 18.71 9.81 -0.97
CA ASN A 7 19.63 9.50 0.12
C ASN A 7 19.03 9.64 1.52
N LEU A 8 17.78 9.19 1.69
CA LEU A 8 17.04 9.30 2.95
C LEU A 8 17.66 8.41 4.01
N THR A 9 18.11 9.02 5.11
CA THR A 9 18.60 8.31 6.29
C THR A 9 17.87 8.80 7.53
N TYR A 10 17.40 7.87 8.36
CA TYR A 10 16.67 8.20 9.58
C TYR A 10 17.08 7.31 10.74
N VAL A 11 17.32 7.95 11.89
CA VAL A 11 17.76 7.29 13.11
C VAL A 11 16.78 7.64 14.23
N TYR A 12 16.19 6.60 14.85
CA TYR A 12 15.42 6.77 16.07
C TYR A 12 16.34 7.00 17.26
N MET A 13 15.95 7.89 18.18
CA MET A 13 16.64 8.18 19.43
C MET A 13 18.16 8.37 19.28
N PRO A 14 18.62 9.27 18.38
CA PRO A 14 20.04 9.44 18.11
C PRO A 14 20.81 9.86 19.37
N LYS A 15 22.02 9.39 19.51
CA LYS A 15 22.91 9.66 20.66
C LYS A 15 22.40 9.11 22.01
N THR A 16 21.56 8.10 21.98
CA THR A 16 21.09 7.37 23.17
C THR A 16 21.48 5.90 23.09
N PRO A 17 21.43 5.13 24.19
CA PRO A 17 21.67 3.68 24.16
C PRO A 17 20.62 2.90 23.32
N PHE A 18 19.51 3.53 22.97
CA PHE A 18 18.43 2.96 22.17
C PHE A 18 18.46 3.46 20.72
N GLU A 19 19.58 4.00 20.28
CA GLU A 19 19.76 4.46 18.91
C GLU A 19 19.54 3.31 17.92
N LYS A 20 18.64 3.52 16.95
CA LYS A 20 18.36 2.57 15.90
C LYS A 20 18.27 3.28 14.56
N LYS A 21 19.17 2.96 13.63
CA LYS A 21 19.07 3.42 12.25
C LYS A 21 17.96 2.62 11.57
N ALA A 22 16.90 3.29 11.18
CA ALA A 22 15.70 2.67 10.57
C ALA A 22 15.66 2.82 9.06
N LEU A 23 16.29 3.87 8.51
CA LEU A 23 16.54 4.04 7.09
C LEU A 23 17.99 4.45 6.88
N ASP A 24 18.64 3.92 5.86
CA ASP A 24 20.03 4.16 5.55
C ASP A 24 20.22 4.34 4.05
N ASN A 25 20.40 5.59 3.64
CA ASN A 25 20.68 5.98 2.26
C ASN A 25 19.64 5.46 1.24
N VAL A 26 18.35 5.54 1.58
CA VAL A 26 17.26 5.10 0.71
C VAL A 26 17.01 6.12 -0.39
N SER A 27 17.05 5.67 -1.65
CA SER A 27 16.69 6.47 -2.81
C SER A 27 15.65 5.72 -3.65
N LEU A 28 14.57 6.40 -4.01
CA LEU A 28 13.43 5.81 -4.71
C LEU A 28 12.69 6.86 -5.52
N GLU A 29 12.16 6.46 -6.65
CA GLU A 29 11.24 7.27 -7.46
C GLU A 29 9.95 6.49 -7.69
N ILE A 30 8.81 7.16 -7.47
CA ILE A 30 7.46 6.61 -7.63
C ILE A 30 6.74 7.49 -8.65
N GLU A 31 6.28 6.86 -9.72
CA GLU A 31 5.63 7.55 -10.83
C GLU A 31 4.15 7.84 -10.52
N ASP A 32 3.57 8.79 -11.25
CA ASP A 32 2.13 9.06 -11.16
C ASP A 32 1.33 7.88 -11.71
N GLY A 33 0.32 7.47 -10.95
CA GLY A 33 -0.51 6.31 -11.29
C GLY A 33 0.20 4.96 -11.15
N GLU A 34 1.38 4.87 -10.50
CA GLU A 34 2.09 3.61 -10.28
C GLU A 34 1.50 2.82 -9.11
N PHE A 35 1.40 1.50 -9.24
CA PHE A 35 1.12 0.58 -8.13
C PHE A 35 2.43 0.01 -7.57
N LEU A 36 2.93 0.63 -6.51
CA LEU A 36 4.15 0.21 -5.82
C LEU A 36 3.83 -0.70 -4.64
N ALA A 37 4.50 -1.85 -4.54
CA ALA A 37 4.53 -2.64 -3.32
C ALA A 37 5.85 -2.45 -2.56
N VAL A 38 5.74 -2.33 -1.23
CA VAL A 38 6.86 -2.27 -0.29
C VAL A 38 6.84 -3.52 0.56
N ILE A 39 7.82 -4.40 0.38
CA ILE A 39 7.95 -5.66 1.11
C ILE A 39 9.23 -5.69 1.95
N GLY A 40 9.31 -6.60 2.91
CA GLY A 40 10.46 -6.75 3.81
C GLY A 40 10.03 -7.36 5.14
N HIS A 41 10.97 -7.91 5.89
CA HIS A 41 10.70 -8.46 7.22
C HIS A 41 10.29 -7.37 8.24
N THR A 42 9.77 -7.79 9.39
CA THR A 42 9.43 -6.85 10.49
C THR A 42 10.69 -6.11 10.94
N GLY A 43 10.60 -4.79 11.01
CA GLY A 43 11.71 -3.93 11.41
C GLY A 43 12.69 -3.55 10.29
N SER A 44 12.41 -3.92 9.02
CA SER A 44 13.24 -3.56 7.87
C SER A 44 13.17 -2.08 7.47
N GLY A 45 12.27 -1.28 8.07
CA GLY A 45 12.15 0.17 7.80
C GLY A 45 10.91 0.59 7.00
N LYS A 46 10.04 -0.35 6.58
CA LYS A 46 8.84 -0.05 5.74
C LYS A 46 7.96 1.04 6.33
N SER A 47 7.45 0.85 7.55
CA SER A 47 6.55 1.82 8.20
C SER A 47 7.25 3.17 8.45
N THR A 48 8.56 3.15 8.71
CA THR A 48 9.36 4.39 8.80
C THR A 48 9.41 5.11 7.46
N LEU A 49 9.62 4.39 6.37
CA LEU A 49 9.63 4.96 5.02
C LEU A 49 8.29 5.61 4.67
N ILE A 50 7.18 4.88 4.80
CA ILE A 50 5.86 5.41 4.42
C ILE A 50 5.41 6.60 5.28
N GLN A 51 5.79 6.66 6.56
CA GLN A 51 5.51 7.78 7.45
C GLN A 51 6.30 9.04 7.08
N HIS A 52 7.46 8.90 6.42
CA HIS A 52 8.18 10.03 5.88
C HIS A 52 7.48 10.59 4.62
N LEU A 53 6.87 9.73 3.78
CA LEU A 53 6.23 10.15 2.54
C LEU A 53 5.04 11.09 2.76
N ASN A 54 4.33 10.94 3.88
CA ASN A 54 3.23 11.85 4.22
C ASN A 54 3.60 12.90 5.29
N GLY A 55 4.89 13.00 5.64
CA GLY A 55 5.41 14.00 6.57
C GLY A 55 5.00 13.79 8.03
N LEU A 56 4.63 12.56 8.45
CA LEU A 56 4.43 12.23 9.87
C LEU A 56 5.76 12.19 10.62
N LEU A 57 6.79 11.58 10.04
CA LEU A 57 8.15 11.62 10.54
C LEU A 57 8.91 12.78 9.89
N LYS A 58 9.68 13.47 10.70
CA LYS A 58 10.50 14.63 10.30
C LYS A 58 11.96 14.36 10.65
N ARG A 59 12.87 15.19 10.07
CA ARG A 59 14.30 15.23 10.38
C ARG A 59 15.06 13.95 10.02
N ALA A 60 14.94 13.56 8.78
CA ALA A 60 15.91 12.69 8.16
C ALA A 60 17.06 13.50 7.54
N SER A 61 18.18 12.88 7.23
CA SER A 61 19.09 13.40 6.22
C SER A 61 18.62 12.94 4.85
N GLY A 62 19.00 13.64 3.80
CA GLY A 62 18.48 13.42 2.45
C GLY A 62 17.26 14.29 2.17
N LYS A 63 16.58 14.01 1.07
CA LYS A 63 15.45 14.81 0.59
C LYS A 63 14.29 13.94 0.13
N ILE A 64 13.09 14.47 0.31
CA ILE A 64 11.85 13.87 -0.20
C ILE A 64 11.08 14.95 -0.95
N TYR A 65 10.79 14.67 -2.20
CA TYR A 65 9.97 15.55 -3.04
C TYR A 65 8.63 14.89 -3.29
N VAL A 66 7.57 15.63 -3.05
CA VAL A 66 6.19 15.27 -3.39
C VAL A 66 5.70 16.29 -4.39
N ASP A 67 5.52 15.86 -5.64
CA ASP A 67 5.11 16.73 -6.74
C ASP A 67 6.03 17.96 -6.89
N GLY A 68 7.33 17.71 -6.82
CA GLY A 68 8.39 18.74 -6.89
C GLY A 68 8.58 19.59 -5.63
N THR A 69 7.71 19.45 -4.61
CA THR A 69 7.83 20.16 -3.34
C THR A 69 8.73 19.38 -2.38
N ASP A 70 9.81 19.95 -1.92
CA ASP A 70 10.70 19.38 -0.88
C ASP A 70 9.98 19.38 0.47
N ILE A 71 9.54 18.21 0.94
CA ILE A 71 8.83 18.07 2.22
C ILE A 71 9.76 18.01 3.43
N THR A 72 11.06 17.94 3.21
CA THR A 72 12.07 17.99 4.27
C THR A 72 12.44 19.43 4.65
N ASP A 73 12.07 20.41 3.81
CA ASP A 73 12.25 21.82 4.10
C ASP A 73 11.39 22.23 5.30
N LYS A 74 11.97 23.10 6.16
CA LYS A 74 11.31 23.57 7.39
C LYS A 74 10.10 24.47 7.10
N ASP A 75 10.11 25.16 5.97
CA ASP A 75 9.06 26.11 5.58
C ASP A 75 7.90 25.42 4.85
N THR A 76 8.02 24.14 4.49
CA THR A 76 6.97 23.38 3.83
C THR A 76 5.79 23.12 4.78
N LYS A 77 4.60 23.53 4.34
CA LYS A 77 3.34 23.27 5.05
C LYS A 77 2.92 21.81 4.88
N LEU A 78 3.22 20.97 5.85
CA LEU A 78 2.93 19.53 5.78
C LEU A 78 1.42 19.21 5.69
N VAL A 79 0.54 20.13 6.06
CA VAL A 79 -0.90 19.96 5.84
C VAL A 79 -1.21 19.80 4.36
N ASP A 80 -0.56 20.58 3.48
CA ASP A 80 -0.77 20.50 2.03
C ASP A 80 -0.21 19.20 1.43
N ILE A 81 0.83 18.65 2.04
CA ILE A 81 1.36 17.32 1.67
C ILE A 81 0.39 16.21 2.09
N ARG A 82 -0.15 16.27 3.32
CA ARG A 82 -1.09 15.27 3.84
C ARG A 82 -2.43 15.25 3.10
N LYS A 83 -2.81 16.36 2.46
CA LYS A 83 -3.93 16.38 1.52
C LYS A 83 -3.65 15.55 0.27
N LYS A 84 -2.41 15.59 -0.22
CA LYS A 84 -1.98 14.91 -1.46
C LYS A 84 -1.62 13.45 -1.24
N VAL A 85 -1.08 13.10 -0.06
CA VAL A 85 -0.60 11.76 0.29
C VAL A 85 -1.40 11.24 1.48
N GLY A 86 -2.42 10.45 1.20
CA GLY A 86 -3.24 9.76 2.20
C GLY A 86 -2.49 8.54 2.76
N LEU A 87 -2.60 8.31 4.06
CA LEU A 87 -2.01 7.15 4.73
C LEU A 87 -3.09 6.43 5.55
N VAL A 88 -3.29 5.17 5.21
CA VAL A 88 -4.13 4.22 5.96
C VAL A 88 -3.19 3.31 6.75
N PHE A 89 -3.27 3.37 8.07
CA PHE A 89 -2.43 2.56 8.98
C PHE A 89 -2.93 1.12 9.07
N GLN A 90 -2.09 0.26 9.62
CA GLN A 90 -2.48 -1.09 10.00
C GLN A 90 -3.64 -1.06 11.03
N TYR A 91 -4.66 -1.91 10.82
CA TYR A 91 -5.90 -1.93 11.62
C TYR A 91 -6.62 -0.57 11.66
N PRO A 92 -6.93 0.03 10.50
CA PRO A 92 -7.48 1.38 10.43
C PRO A 92 -8.87 1.49 11.05
N GLU A 93 -9.59 0.37 11.22
CA GLU A 93 -10.86 0.27 11.92
C GLU A 93 -10.82 0.70 13.40
N TYR A 94 -9.66 0.68 14.02
CA TYR A 94 -9.48 1.20 15.40
C TYR A 94 -9.38 2.72 15.46
N GLN A 95 -9.34 3.39 14.32
CA GLN A 95 -9.29 4.85 14.22
C GLN A 95 -10.68 5.47 14.05
N LEU A 96 -11.73 4.65 13.91
CA LEU A 96 -13.11 5.11 13.83
C LEU A 96 -13.60 5.51 15.24
N PHE A 97 -14.19 6.71 15.34
CA PHE A 97 -14.58 7.27 16.66
C PHE A 97 -15.86 8.09 16.64
N GLU A 98 -16.40 8.43 15.47
CA GLU A 98 -17.61 9.23 15.35
C GLU A 98 -18.88 8.38 15.56
N GLU A 99 -19.99 9.07 15.83
CA GLU A 99 -21.30 8.43 16.07
C GLU A 99 -21.86 7.76 14.82
N THR A 100 -21.57 8.33 13.64
CA THR A 100 -22.06 7.82 12.34
C THR A 100 -20.95 7.73 11.30
N ILE A 101 -21.14 6.85 10.34
CA ILE A 101 -20.20 6.64 9.23
C ILE A 101 -19.99 7.95 8.44
N ALA A 102 -21.07 8.67 8.13
CA ALA A 102 -20.95 9.93 7.39
C ALA A 102 -20.14 10.97 8.16
N LYS A 103 -20.29 11.07 9.49
CA LYS A 103 -19.49 11.99 10.32
C LYS A 103 -18.03 11.59 10.37
N ASP A 104 -17.75 10.29 10.51
CA ASP A 104 -16.37 9.78 10.55
C ASP A 104 -15.63 10.09 9.25
N ILE A 105 -16.24 9.82 8.10
CA ILE A 105 -15.68 10.14 6.79
C ILE A 105 -15.56 11.66 6.57
N ALA A 106 -16.51 12.46 7.08
CA ALA A 106 -16.50 13.91 6.96
C ALA A 106 -15.42 14.59 7.80
N TYR A 107 -14.85 13.89 8.79
CA TYR A 107 -13.89 14.48 9.74
C TYR A 107 -12.69 15.13 9.06
N GLY A 108 -12.06 14.42 8.11
CA GLY A 108 -10.94 14.94 7.34
C GLY A 108 -11.30 16.20 6.53
N PRO A 109 -12.28 16.16 5.64
CA PRO A 109 -12.79 17.31 4.88
C PRO A 109 -13.17 18.51 5.75
N THR A 110 -13.81 18.27 6.90
CA THR A 110 -14.17 19.32 7.88
C THR A 110 -12.92 20.02 8.43
N ASN A 111 -11.90 19.26 8.80
CA ASN A 111 -10.64 19.83 9.29
C ASN A 111 -9.85 20.60 8.20
N LEU A 112 -10.16 20.36 6.93
CA LEU A 112 -9.64 21.17 5.81
C LEU A 112 -10.35 22.51 5.67
N GLY A 113 -11.43 22.76 6.42
CA GLY A 113 -12.23 23.99 6.35
C GLY A 113 -13.09 24.07 5.08
N LEU A 114 -13.48 22.92 4.50
CA LEU A 114 -14.36 22.90 3.35
C LEU A 114 -15.80 23.26 3.77
N ASN A 115 -16.59 23.79 2.83
CA ASN A 115 -18.01 24.06 3.06
C ASN A 115 -18.84 22.76 3.09
N GLU A 116 -20.06 22.82 3.64
CA GLU A 116 -20.92 21.68 3.87
C GLU A 116 -21.28 20.92 2.57
N ASP A 117 -21.53 21.63 1.47
CA ASP A 117 -21.87 21.01 0.18
C ASP A 117 -20.70 20.18 -0.36
N GLU A 118 -19.47 20.71 -0.26
CA GLU A 118 -18.27 20.01 -0.70
C GLU A 118 -17.93 18.84 0.20
N ILE A 119 -18.13 18.97 1.51
CA ILE A 119 -17.98 17.85 2.46
C ILE A 119 -18.97 16.74 2.10
N LEU A 120 -20.25 17.04 1.93
CA LEU A 120 -21.27 16.07 1.55
C LEU A 120 -20.94 15.37 0.22
N ARG A 121 -20.51 16.14 -0.79
CA ARG A 121 -20.08 15.59 -2.08
C ARG A 121 -18.94 14.58 -1.90
N ARG A 122 -17.92 14.92 -1.12
CA ARG A 122 -16.76 14.06 -0.88
C ARG A 122 -17.10 12.82 -0.08
N VAL A 123 -17.95 12.93 0.93
CA VAL A 123 -18.44 11.79 1.72
C VAL A 123 -19.18 10.80 0.81
N LYS A 124 -20.16 11.27 0.02
CA LYS A 124 -20.90 10.42 -0.92
C LYS A 124 -19.98 9.71 -1.91
N LYS A 125 -19.08 10.49 -2.54
CA LYS A 125 -18.13 9.96 -3.51
C LYS A 125 -17.19 8.92 -2.90
N SER A 126 -16.63 9.18 -1.72
CA SER A 126 -15.70 8.23 -1.08
C SER A 126 -16.39 6.96 -0.60
N MET A 127 -17.64 7.05 -0.14
CA MET A 127 -18.46 5.87 0.19
C MET A 127 -18.72 5.01 -1.05
N GLU A 128 -19.12 5.63 -2.17
CA GLU A 128 -19.27 4.93 -3.45
C GLU A 128 -17.96 4.27 -3.90
N MET A 129 -16.84 4.98 -3.78
CA MET A 129 -15.51 4.47 -4.15
C MET A 129 -15.09 3.23 -3.37
N VAL A 130 -15.58 3.04 -2.16
CA VAL A 130 -15.32 1.84 -1.33
C VAL A 130 -16.48 0.85 -1.31
N GLY A 131 -17.49 1.03 -2.18
CA GLY A 131 -18.63 0.12 -2.32
C GLY A 131 -19.59 0.14 -1.13
N LEU A 132 -19.77 1.29 -0.50
CA LEU A 132 -20.77 1.53 0.55
C LEU A 132 -21.84 2.48 0.01
N ASP A 133 -23.12 2.06 0.06
CA ASP A 133 -24.23 2.93 -0.33
C ASP A 133 -24.43 4.03 0.73
N TYR A 134 -24.45 5.29 0.27
CA TYR A 134 -24.54 6.43 1.17
C TYR A 134 -25.87 6.45 1.95
N ASP A 135 -27.00 6.23 1.27
CA ASP A 135 -28.31 6.36 1.90
C ASP A 135 -28.59 5.22 2.87
N GLU A 136 -28.00 4.04 2.63
CA GLU A 136 -28.09 2.88 3.52
C GLU A 136 -27.22 3.04 4.77
N TYR A 137 -25.98 3.54 4.62
CA TYR A 137 -24.95 3.45 5.69
C TYR A 137 -24.66 4.76 6.41
N LYS A 138 -25.06 5.94 5.90
CA LYS A 138 -24.63 7.25 6.40
C LYS A 138 -24.90 7.49 7.89
N ASP A 139 -26.05 7.02 8.39
CA ASP A 139 -26.52 7.24 9.75
C ASP A 139 -26.21 6.07 10.71
N ILE A 140 -25.63 4.98 10.20
CA ILE A 140 -25.24 3.80 10.98
C ILE A 140 -23.97 4.11 11.76
N SER A 141 -23.88 3.57 12.99
CA SER A 141 -22.66 3.65 13.79
C SER A 141 -21.55 2.79 13.17
N PRO A 142 -20.31 3.29 13.02
CA PRO A 142 -19.20 2.48 12.57
C PRO A 142 -18.99 1.21 13.40
N PHE A 143 -19.38 1.23 14.67
CA PHE A 143 -19.20 0.11 15.61
C PHE A 143 -20.13 -1.07 15.34
N GLU A 144 -21.22 -0.87 14.60
CA GLU A 144 -22.19 -1.92 14.24
C GLU A 144 -21.75 -2.73 12.99
N LEU A 145 -20.72 -2.27 12.29
CA LEU A 145 -20.24 -2.87 11.06
C LEU A 145 -19.35 -4.11 11.29
N SER A 146 -19.28 -4.98 10.28
CA SER A 146 -18.26 -6.03 10.20
C SER A 146 -16.85 -5.44 10.10
N GLY A 147 -15.81 -6.22 10.40
CA GLY A 147 -14.42 -5.77 10.30
C GLY A 147 -14.03 -5.26 8.90
N GLY A 148 -14.45 -5.95 7.85
CA GLY A 148 -14.23 -5.53 6.47
C GLY A 148 -14.94 -4.22 6.12
N GLN A 149 -16.20 -4.04 6.57
CA GLN A 149 -16.94 -2.78 6.36
C GLN A 149 -16.31 -1.62 7.15
N LYS A 150 -15.91 -1.83 8.40
CA LYS A 150 -15.17 -0.83 9.20
C LYS A 150 -13.91 -0.37 8.46
N ARG A 151 -13.17 -1.30 7.88
CA ARG A 151 -11.96 -1.00 7.11
C ARG A 151 -12.26 -0.17 5.87
N ARG A 152 -13.35 -0.48 5.16
CA ARG A 152 -13.81 0.33 4.02
C ARG A 152 -14.17 1.75 4.45
N VAL A 153 -14.84 1.94 5.58
CA VAL A 153 -15.15 3.27 6.15
C VAL A 153 -13.86 4.04 6.45
N ALA A 154 -12.88 3.42 7.09
CA ALA A 154 -11.61 4.06 7.41
C ALA A 154 -10.81 4.45 6.14
N ILE A 155 -10.82 3.60 5.11
CA ILE A 155 -10.24 3.92 3.80
C ILE A 155 -11.01 5.09 3.15
N ALA A 156 -12.35 5.08 3.21
CA ALA A 156 -13.19 6.18 2.69
C ALA A 156 -12.87 7.52 3.37
N GLY A 157 -12.63 7.54 4.67
CA GLY A 157 -12.22 8.73 5.42
C GLY A 157 -10.91 9.35 4.90
N VAL A 158 -9.95 8.52 4.49
CA VAL A 158 -8.72 9.00 3.86
C VAL A 158 -8.99 9.46 2.43
N ILE A 159 -9.78 8.71 1.65
CA ILE A 159 -10.12 9.05 0.24
C ILE A 159 -10.93 10.35 0.16
N ALA A 160 -11.75 10.66 1.18
CA ALA A 160 -12.53 11.90 1.24
C ALA A 160 -11.67 13.16 1.25
N MET A 161 -10.40 13.06 1.59
CA MET A 161 -9.41 14.13 1.43
C MET A 161 -9.03 14.37 -0.03
N GLU A 162 -9.43 13.49 -0.96
CA GLU A 162 -9.07 13.44 -2.39
C GLU A 162 -7.54 13.40 -2.61
N PRO A 163 -6.82 12.44 -2.00
CA PRO A 163 -5.39 12.32 -2.20
C PRO A 163 -5.05 11.81 -3.60
N ASN A 164 -3.88 12.21 -4.11
CA ASN A 164 -3.33 11.67 -5.37
C ASN A 164 -2.59 10.35 -5.14
N VAL A 165 -2.02 10.17 -3.95
CA VAL A 165 -1.32 8.96 -3.52
C VAL A 165 -2.02 8.38 -2.31
N LEU A 166 -2.32 7.09 -2.35
CA LEU A 166 -2.88 6.35 -1.21
C LEU A 166 -1.86 5.32 -0.74
N ILE A 167 -1.37 5.51 0.48
CA ILE A 167 -0.49 4.57 1.15
C ILE A 167 -1.34 3.68 2.05
N LEU A 168 -1.14 2.37 1.95
CA LEU A 168 -1.88 1.35 2.69
C LEU A 168 -0.88 0.47 3.44
N ASP A 169 -0.85 0.56 4.77
CA ASP A 169 0.03 -0.25 5.61
C ASP A 169 -0.71 -1.51 6.07
N GLU A 170 -0.38 -2.66 5.49
CA GLU A 170 -0.98 -3.98 5.79
C GLU A 170 -2.53 -3.96 5.77
N PRO A 171 -3.18 -3.50 4.67
CA PRO A 171 -4.62 -3.25 4.67
C PRO A 171 -5.48 -4.51 4.80
N THR A 172 -4.90 -5.70 4.66
CA THR A 172 -5.59 -6.99 4.76
C THR A 172 -5.32 -7.73 6.07
N ALA A 173 -4.49 -7.17 6.97
CA ALA A 173 -4.12 -7.81 8.22
C ALA A 173 -5.35 -8.10 9.11
N GLY A 174 -5.47 -9.34 9.60
CA GLY A 174 -6.54 -9.75 10.51
C GLY A 174 -7.91 -9.98 9.87
N LEU A 175 -8.05 -9.84 8.55
CA LEU A 175 -9.28 -10.21 7.84
C LEU A 175 -9.32 -11.70 7.51
N ASP A 176 -10.52 -12.23 7.40
CA ASP A 176 -10.75 -13.54 6.80
C ASP A 176 -10.45 -13.53 5.28
N PRO A 177 -10.34 -14.69 4.62
CA PRO A 177 -10.00 -14.75 3.21
C PRO A 177 -10.94 -13.94 2.30
N ALA A 178 -12.26 -13.96 2.57
CA ALA A 178 -13.24 -13.24 1.77
C ALA A 178 -13.08 -11.71 1.94
N GLY A 179 -12.99 -11.23 3.17
CA GLY A 179 -12.77 -9.81 3.46
C GLY A 179 -11.43 -9.30 2.92
N ARG A 180 -10.38 -10.17 2.90
CA ARG A 180 -9.10 -9.86 2.27
C ARG A 180 -9.24 -9.64 0.77
N ASP A 181 -9.87 -10.61 0.06
CA ASP A 181 -10.07 -10.50 -1.38
C ASP A 181 -10.91 -9.27 -1.73
N ASP A 182 -11.97 -8.98 -0.98
CA ASP A 182 -12.80 -7.80 -1.14
C ASP A 182 -12.01 -6.49 -1.03
N ILE A 183 -11.12 -6.36 -0.04
CA ILE A 183 -10.28 -5.16 0.13
C ILE A 183 -9.26 -5.03 -1.00
N LEU A 184 -8.63 -6.14 -1.43
CA LEU A 184 -7.67 -6.12 -2.54
C LEU A 184 -8.32 -5.74 -3.86
N GLU A 185 -9.53 -6.24 -4.15
CA GLU A 185 -10.31 -5.85 -5.32
C GLU A 185 -10.70 -4.37 -5.26
N GLN A 186 -11.06 -3.88 -4.07
CA GLN A 186 -11.35 -2.46 -3.87
C GLN A 186 -10.12 -1.57 -4.13
N ILE A 187 -8.95 -1.96 -3.62
CA ILE A 187 -7.69 -1.22 -3.86
C ILE A 187 -7.34 -1.23 -5.35
N LYS A 188 -7.49 -2.37 -6.01
CA LYS A 188 -7.29 -2.49 -7.46
C LYS A 188 -8.24 -1.59 -8.24
N PHE A 189 -9.52 -1.57 -7.87
CA PHE A 189 -10.53 -0.71 -8.49
C PHE A 189 -10.18 0.78 -8.34
N LEU A 190 -9.71 1.21 -7.16
CA LEU A 190 -9.27 2.58 -6.93
C LEU A 190 -8.12 2.97 -7.87
N HIS A 191 -7.13 2.08 -8.01
CA HIS A 191 -6.01 2.28 -8.91
C HIS A 191 -6.45 2.36 -10.37
N GLU A 192 -7.17 1.35 -10.88
CA GLU A 192 -7.52 1.22 -12.30
C GLU A 192 -8.55 2.28 -12.77
N LYS A 193 -9.58 2.54 -11.95
CA LYS A 193 -10.66 3.46 -12.33
C LYS A 193 -10.31 4.93 -12.13
N TYR A 194 -9.56 5.25 -11.06
CA TYR A 194 -9.26 6.63 -10.69
C TYR A 194 -7.80 7.03 -10.97
N ASN A 195 -7.00 6.15 -11.56
CA ASN A 195 -5.57 6.33 -11.81
C ASN A 195 -4.81 6.79 -10.55
N MET A 196 -5.22 6.25 -9.40
CA MET A 196 -4.64 6.61 -8.12
C MET A 196 -3.28 5.93 -7.93
N THR A 197 -2.26 6.68 -7.58
CA THR A 197 -0.98 6.09 -7.17
C THR A 197 -1.16 5.33 -5.87
N ILE A 198 -0.84 4.04 -5.85
CA ILE A 198 -0.96 3.18 -4.67
C ILE A 198 0.42 2.80 -4.15
N ILE A 199 0.63 2.91 -2.85
CA ILE A 199 1.78 2.36 -2.15
C ILE A 199 1.27 1.33 -1.16
N LEU A 200 1.44 0.05 -1.47
CA LEU A 200 0.97 -1.07 -0.66
C LEU A 200 2.13 -1.65 0.16
N VAL A 201 2.07 -1.55 1.48
CA VAL A 201 2.94 -2.36 2.35
C VAL A 201 2.25 -3.68 2.62
N SER A 202 2.91 -4.79 2.32
CA SER A 202 2.34 -6.13 2.54
C SER A 202 3.40 -7.18 2.85
N HIS A 203 3.02 -8.16 3.66
CA HIS A 203 3.78 -9.39 3.89
C HIS A 203 3.31 -10.55 2.99
N SER A 204 2.24 -10.36 2.23
CA SER A 204 1.71 -11.37 1.31
C SER A 204 2.32 -11.22 -0.07
N MET A 205 3.18 -12.16 -0.44
CA MET A 205 3.79 -12.18 -1.78
C MET A 205 2.76 -12.47 -2.87
N GLU A 206 1.69 -13.18 -2.55
CA GLU A 206 0.56 -13.43 -3.46
C GLU A 206 -0.16 -12.13 -3.83
N ASP A 207 -0.47 -11.27 -2.85
CA ASP A 207 -1.13 -9.98 -3.09
C ASP A 207 -0.23 -9.06 -3.91
N VAL A 208 1.04 -9.01 -3.53
CA VAL A 208 2.06 -8.23 -4.24
C VAL A 208 2.22 -8.71 -5.69
N GLY A 209 2.30 -10.03 -5.91
CA GLY A 209 2.40 -10.61 -7.26
C GLY A 209 1.15 -10.40 -8.13
N LYS A 210 -0.02 -10.19 -7.49
CA LYS A 210 -1.31 -9.96 -8.17
C LYS A 210 -1.50 -8.50 -8.57
N LEU A 211 -1.03 -7.55 -7.75
CA LEU A 211 -1.40 -6.14 -7.84
C LEU A 211 -0.25 -5.21 -8.26
N ALA A 212 0.98 -5.49 -7.84
CA ALA A 212 2.08 -4.55 -7.99
C ALA A 212 2.62 -4.47 -9.42
N GLU A 213 2.91 -3.25 -9.87
CA GLU A 213 3.66 -2.96 -11.10
C GLU A 213 5.16 -2.85 -10.81
N LYS A 214 5.49 -2.37 -9.61
CA LYS A 214 6.85 -2.25 -9.08
C LYS A 214 6.92 -2.72 -7.65
N ILE A 215 8.00 -3.36 -7.28
CA ILE A 215 8.27 -3.82 -5.92
C ILE A 215 9.57 -3.18 -5.44
N ILE A 216 9.59 -2.75 -4.18
CA ILE A 216 10.81 -2.49 -3.43
C ILE A 216 10.90 -3.45 -2.26
N VAL A 217 12.06 -4.01 -2.06
CA VAL A 217 12.38 -4.94 -0.98
C VAL A 217 13.25 -4.21 0.04
N MET A 218 12.69 -3.99 1.22
CA MET A 218 13.41 -3.34 2.32
C MET A 218 14.09 -4.40 3.19
N ASN A 219 15.37 -4.20 3.47
CA ASN A 219 16.17 -5.02 4.38
C ASN A 219 17.07 -4.13 5.21
N ASP A 220 16.99 -4.22 6.55
CA ASP A 220 17.83 -3.47 7.52
C ASP A 220 17.99 -1.97 7.20
N GLY A 221 16.89 -1.34 6.78
CA GLY A 221 16.86 0.10 6.46
C GLY A 221 17.30 0.46 5.04
N HIS A 222 17.71 -0.51 4.22
CA HIS A 222 18.11 -0.30 2.83
C HIS A 222 17.08 -0.86 1.84
N ILE A 223 17.13 -0.42 0.59
CA ILE A 223 16.48 -1.11 -0.52
C ILE A 223 17.45 -2.19 -1.02
N GLU A 224 17.13 -3.45 -0.76
CA GLU A 224 17.91 -4.62 -1.20
C GLU A 224 17.66 -4.93 -2.68
N LEU A 225 16.40 -4.90 -3.11
CA LEU A 225 15.97 -5.11 -4.49
C LEU A 225 14.88 -4.11 -4.86
N GLN A 226 14.83 -3.73 -6.12
CA GLN A 226 13.72 -2.98 -6.69
C GLN A 226 13.53 -3.33 -8.16
N GLY A 227 12.30 -3.34 -8.63
CA GLY A 227 11.98 -3.62 -10.02
C GLY A 227 10.57 -4.13 -10.21
N LYS A 228 10.25 -4.61 -11.41
CA LYS A 228 8.98 -5.28 -11.69
C LYS A 228 8.87 -6.61 -10.93
N PRO A 229 7.66 -7.11 -10.65
CA PRO A 229 7.49 -8.40 -9.96
C PRO A 229 8.32 -9.53 -10.57
N LYS A 230 8.41 -9.58 -11.90
CA LYS A 230 9.22 -10.55 -12.63
C LYS A 230 10.72 -10.47 -12.28
N GLU A 231 11.25 -9.28 -12.10
CA GLU A 231 12.67 -9.05 -11.79
C GLU A 231 12.95 -9.44 -10.33
N VAL A 232 12.12 -8.94 -9.42
CA VAL A 232 12.29 -9.17 -7.98
C VAL A 232 12.06 -10.64 -7.61
N PHE A 233 10.99 -11.26 -8.09
CA PHE A 233 10.68 -12.67 -7.75
C PHE A 233 11.57 -13.70 -8.48
N ARG A 234 12.44 -13.29 -9.38
CA ARG A 234 13.52 -14.15 -9.90
C ARG A 234 14.67 -14.32 -8.90
N GLU A 235 14.89 -13.33 -8.06
CA GLU A 235 15.96 -13.29 -7.05
C GLU A 235 15.59 -14.09 -5.79
N ILE A 236 15.11 -15.36 -5.96
CA ILE A 236 14.63 -16.21 -4.85
C ILE A 236 15.69 -16.36 -3.76
N ASP A 237 16.94 -16.68 -4.13
CA ASP A 237 18.00 -16.93 -3.16
C ASP A 237 18.29 -15.67 -2.30
N THR A 238 18.20 -14.48 -2.91
CA THR A 238 18.32 -13.21 -2.19
C THR A 238 17.15 -12.98 -1.25
N LEU A 239 15.91 -13.21 -1.72
CA LEU A 239 14.70 -13.06 -0.91
C LEU A 239 14.70 -14.04 0.28
N GLU A 240 15.02 -15.33 0.06
CA GLU A 240 15.08 -16.33 1.11
C GLU A 240 16.18 -16.03 2.14
N ARG A 241 17.35 -15.52 1.71
CA ARG A 241 18.43 -15.11 2.61
C ARG A 241 18.00 -14.02 3.58
N ILE A 242 17.12 -13.12 3.17
CA ILE A 242 16.58 -12.04 4.04
C ILE A 242 15.25 -12.40 4.70
N GLY A 243 14.86 -13.69 4.66
CA GLY A 243 13.67 -14.20 5.34
C GLY A 243 12.35 -13.91 4.63
N LEU A 244 12.38 -13.63 3.33
CA LEU A 244 11.20 -13.47 2.49
C LEU A 244 11.03 -14.69 1.58
N ALA A 245 9.79 -14.88 1.09
CA ALA A 245 9.48 -15.91 0.11
C ALA A 245 9.08 -15.26 -1.22
N VAL A 246 8.87 -16.06 -2.26
CA VAL A 246 8.11 -15.68 -3.45
C VAL A 246 6.71 -16.30 -3.38
N PRO A 247 5.75 -15.92 -4.24
CA PRO A 247 4.44 -16.58 -4.27
C PRO A 247 4.56 -18.10 -4.40
N GLN A 248 3.75 -18.85 -3.66
CA GLN A 248 3.82 -20.33 -3.62
C GLN A 248 3.74 -20.96 -5.02
N VAL A 249 2.92 -20.38 -5.87
CA VAL A 249 2.76 -20.81 -7.25
C VAL A 249 4.06 -20.68 -8.06
N THR A 250 4.92 -19.72 -7.76
CA THR A 250 6.22 -19.55 -8.42
C THR A 250 7.15 -20.71 -8.14
N TYR A 251 7.18 -21.22 -6.90
CA TYR A 251 7.93 -22.43 -6.56
C TYR A 251 7.42 -23.64 -7.33
N LEU A 252 6.09 -23.82 -7.45
CA LEU A 252 5.49 -24.90 -8.23
C LEU A 252 5.91 -24.84 -9.70
N MET A 253 5.79 -23.66 -10.33
CA MET A 253 6.13 -23.48 -11.74
C MET A 253 7.62 -23.75 -12.01
N ARG A 254 8.51 -23.30 -11.13
CA ARG A 254 9.95 -23.63 -11.20
C ARG A 254 10.22 -25.13 -11.03
N ALA A 255 9.54 -25.79 -10.10
CA ALA A 255 9.68 -27.24 -9.92
C ALA A 255 9.22 -28.02 -11.15
N LEU A 256 8.14 -27.64 -11.79
CA LEU A 256 7.67 -28.20 -13.04
C LEU A 256 8.67 -27.97 -14.19
N LYS A 257 9.22 -26.76 -14.30
CA LYS A 257 10.24 -26.44 -15.30
C LYS A 257 11.48 -27.34 -15.14
N ARG A 258 11.98 -27.51 -13.90
CA ARG A 258 13.11 -28.41 -13.59
C ARG A 258 12.82 -29.86 -13.94
N LYS A 259 11.56 -30.30 -13.91
CA LYS A 259 11.11 -31.63 -14.35
C LYS A 259 10.91 -31.75 -15.85
N GLY A 260 11.23 -30.74 -16.64
CA GLY A 260 11.17 -30.74 -18.09
C GLY A 260 9.83 -30.29 -18.69
N PHE A 261 8.89 -29.85 -17.88
CA PHE A 261 7.65 -29.27 -18.42
C PHE A 261 7.94 -27.90 -19.06
N ASN A 262 7.30 -27.63 -20.21
CA ASN A 262 7.47 -26.35 -20.90
C ASN A 262 6.53 -25.29 -20.30
N VAL A 263 6.87 -24.84 -19.09
CA VAL A 263 6.13 -23.81 -18.33
C VAL A 263 6.98 -22.56 -18.12
N SER A 264 6.32 -21.41 -17.96
CA SER A 264 6.97 -20.15 -17.58
C SER A 264 7.31 -20.16 -16.08
N GLU A 265 8.48 -19.63 -15.73
CA GLU A 265 8.87 -19.38 -14.34
C GLU A 265 8.37 -18.03 -13.81
N ASP A 266 7.89 -17.15 -14.70
CA ASP A 266 7.44 -15.78 -14.38
C ASP A 266 5.92 -15.74 -14.07
N ILE A 267 5.46 -16.69 -13.27
CA ILE A 267 4.05 -16.81 -12.88
C ILE A 267 3.95 -16.62 -11.37
N PHE A 268 3.13 -15.63 -10.98
CA PHE A 268 3.00 -15.14 -9.60
C PHE A 268 1.57 -15.27 -9.06
N THR A 269 0.60 -15.71 -9.90
CA THR A 269 -0.79 -15.90 -9.50
C THR A 269 -1.29 -17.29 -9.87
N VAL A 270 -2.19 -17.83 -9.04
CA VAL A 270 -2.79 -19.15 -9.24
C VAL A 270 -3.57 -19.22 -10.56
N GLU A 271 -4.28 -18.16 -10.92
CA GLU A 271 -5.08 -18.07 -12.14
C GLU A 271 -4.20 -18.21 -13.41
N LYS A 272 -3.05 -17.50 -13.42
CA LYS A 272 -2.10 -17.61 -14.54
C LYS A 272 -1.47 -19.01 -14.62
N ALA A 273 -1.10 -19.58 -13.47
CA ALA A 273 -0.57 -20.95 -13.44
C ALA A 273 -1.59 -21.98 -13.94
N LYS A 274 -2.83 -21.90 -13.46
CA LYS A 274 -3.94 -22.75 -13.90
C LYS A 274 -4.12 -22.66 -15.42
N SER A 275 -4.18 -21.45 -15.97
CA SER A 275 -4.36 -21.23 -17.41
C SER A 275 -3.23 -21.87 -18.23
N GLU A 276 -1.98 -21.69 -17.79
CA GLU A 276 -0.82 -22.25 -18.51
C GLU A 276 -0.77 -23.77 -18.42
N LEU A 277 -1.02 -24.34 -17.23
CA LEU A 277 -1.03 -25.80 -17.04
C LEU A 277 -2.17 -26.48 -17.83
N LEU A 278 -3.37 -25.90 -17.86
CA LEU A 278 -4.46 -26.40 -18.69
C LEU A 278 -4.10 -26.41 -20.18
N ASN A 279 -3.46 -25.35 -20.68
CA ASN A 279 -3.02 -25.27 -22.08
C ASN A 279 -2.01 -26.38 -22.44
N ILE A 280 -1.12 -26.75 -21.51
CA ILE A 280 -0.15 -27.83 -21.72
C ILE A 280 -0.85 -29.19 -21.71
N LEU A 281 -1.75 -29.43 -20.76
CA LEU A 281 -2.50 -30.69 -20.65
C LEU A 281 -3.43 -30.94 -21.85
N LEU A 282 -4.02 -29.88 -22.40
CA LEU A 282 -4.89 -29.98 -23.57
C LEU A 282 -4.11 -30.18 -24.89
N LYS A 283 -2.86 -29.70 -24.98
CA LYS A 283 -1.98 -29.92 -26.14
C LYS A 283 -1.34 -31.33 -26.19
N ASN A 284 -1.32 -32.01 -25.07
CA ASN A 284 -0.75 -33.38 -24.96
C ASN A 284 -1.82 -34.46 -25.02
N LYS A 285 -3.07 -34.12 -25.34
CA LYS A 285 -4.15 -35.01 -25.75
C LYS A 285 -4.31 -35.02 -27.27
#